data_05de571b45723d4508f0daab86a66623
#
_entry.id   05de571b45723d4508f0daab86a66623
#
_cell.length_a   1.000
_cell.length_b   1.000
_cell.length_c   1.000
_cell.angle_alpha   90.00
_cell.angle_beta   90.00
_cell.angle_gamma   90.00
#
_symmetry.space_group_name_H-M   'P 1'
#
loop_
_entity.id
_entity.type
_entity.pdbx_description
1 polymer ?
#
loop_
_entity_poly.entity_id
_entity_poly.type
_entity_poly.pdbx_seq_one_letter_code
_entity_poly.pdbx_strand_id
1 'polypeptide(L)'
;MNMIGHPKHVKKCLDLGVDIICAQGGEGGGHTGDVPTTVLIPAVVDLVKGKTSPMTGQPVQVVAAGGIFNGQTVAAALMLGASAVWVGTRFILTDEAGAPKAHQEAVRTAGHDDNVRTVIFTGRPLRVRNNAYIANWEENRAAEIKELTNKGVIPVEHDFETLGDDIDDEVRFQHPPNFCFLMLTIFPDDG
;
A
#
# COMPACT_ATOMS: atom_id res chain seq x y z
N MET A 1 15.75 -7.51 0.47
CA MET A 1 14.77 -6.75 -0.33
C MET A 1 14.19 -5.60 0.50
N ASN A 2 13.94 -4.44 -0.11
CA ASN A 2 13.26 -3.33 0.54
C ASN A 2 12.19 -2.72 -0.39
N MET A 3 11.06 -2.29 0.18
CA MET A 3 9.95 -1.69 -0.56
C MET A 3 10.04 -0.17 -0.52
N ILE A 4 9.84 0.47 -1.67
CA ILE A 4 9.86 1.92 -1.83
C ILE A 4 8.69 2.41 -2.69
N GLY A 5 8.16 3.59 -2.37
CA GLY A 5 7.08 4.24 -3.15
C GLY A 5 7.54 5.51 -3.90
N HIS A 6 8.85 5.79 -3.94
CA HIS A 6 9.38 6.98 -4.63
C HIS A 6 10.83 6.76 -5.07
N PRO A 7 11.23 7.21 -6.30
CA PRO A 7 12.58 7.03 -6.82
C PRO A 7 13.70 7.60 -5.93
N LYS A 8 13.42 8.69 -5.19
CA LYS A 8 14.41 9.30 -4.25
C LYS A 8 14.97 8.33 -3.21
N HIS A 9 14.25 7.24 -2.91
CA HIS A 9 14.68 6.25 -1.92
C HIS A 9 15.68 5.22 -2.45
N VAL A 10 15.84 5.12 -3.80
CA VAL A 10 16.76 4.15 -4.43
C VAL A 10 18.18 4.33 -3.93
N LYS A 11 18.68 5.59 -3.89
CA LYS A 11 20.05 5.83 -3.40
C LYS A 11 20.27 5.26 -2.01
N LYS A 12 19.34 5.47 -1.07
CA LYS A 12 19.43 4.93 0.29
C LYS A 12 19.46 3.40 0.30
N CYS A 13 18.64 2.76 -0.55
CA CYS A 13 18.65 1.29 -0.67
C CYS A 13 20.00 0.76 -1.17
N LEU A 14 20.58 1.41 -2.18
CA LEU A 14 21.89 1.03 -2.72
C LEU A 14 23.00 1.24 -1.69
N ASP A 15 23.00 2.36 -0.97
CA ASP A 15 23.97 2.67 0.10
C ASP A 15 23.91 1.64 1.24
N LEU A 16 22.74 1.05 1.50
CA LEU A 16 22.52 0.00 2.50
C LEU A 16 22.77 -1.43 1.96
N GLY A 17 23.17 -1.58 0.71
CA GLY A 17 23.45 -2.87 0.10
C GLY A 17 22.23 -3.74 -0.19
N VAL A 18 21.08 -3.13 -0.49
CA VAL A 18 19.84 -3.85 -0.82
C VAL A 18 19.99 -4.51 -2.19
N ASP A 19 19.73 -5.82 -2.26
CA ASP A 19 19.84 -6.63 -3.50
C ASP A 19 18.61 -6.51 -4.41
N ILE A 20 17.43 -6.36 -3.80
CA ILE A 20 16.14 -6.32 -4.50
C ILE A 20 15.36 -5.10 -4.01
N ILE A 21 15.00 -4.22 -4.92
CA ILE A 21 14.15 -3.06 -4.65
C ILE A 21 12.74 -3.37 -5.14
N CYS A 22 11.78 -3.45 -4.21
CA CYS A 22 10.37 -3.56 -4.56
C CYS A 22 9.79 -2.14 -4.71
N ALA A 23 9.51 -1.75 -5.94
CA ALA A 23 8.93 -0.46 -6.27
C ALA A 23 7.40 -0.57 -6.31
N GLN A 24 6.73 -0.02 -5.28
CA GLN A 24 5.28 -0.07 -5.16
C GLN A 24 4.66 1.26 -5.58
N GLY A 25 3.91 1.25 -6.67
CA GLY A 25 3.17 2.42 -7.16
C GLY A 25 2.00 2.82 -6.27
N GLY A 26 1.50 4.03 -6.49
CA GLY A 26 0.40 4.64 -5.72
C GLY A 26 -0.93 3.90 -5.80
N GLU A 27 -1.11 3.02 -6.78
CA GLU A 27 -2.28 2.16 -6.94
C GLU A 27 -2.29 0.97 -5.97
N GLY A 28 -1.17 0.70 -5.29
CA GLY A 28 -1.08 -0.37 -4.31
C GLY A 28 -2.01 -0.18 -3.12
N GLY A 29 -2.60 -1.27 -2.64
CA GLY A 29 -3.33 -1.28 -1.38
C GLY A 29 -2.39 -1.25 -0.17
N GLY A 30 -2.87 -0.74 0.95
CA GLY A 30 -2.06 -0.54 2.14
C GLY A 30 -1.10 0.65 2.01
N HIS A 31 0.02 0.60 2.71
CA HIS A 31 0.99 1.69 2.67
C HIS A 31 1.56 1.88 1.27
N THR A 32 1.47 3.10 0.75
CA THR A 32 1.88 3.41 -0.61
C THR A 32 2.43 4.83 -0.75
N GLY A 33 3.23 5.05 -1.80
CA GLY A 33 3.64 6.38 -2.24
C GLY A 33 2.58 7.06 -3.10
N ASP A 34 2.97 8.15 -3.76
CA ASP A 34 2.09 8.92 -4.68
C ASP A 34 2.43 8.66 -6.14
N VAL A 35 3.59 8.09 -6.42
CA VAL A 35 4.05 7.94 -7.79
C VAL A 35 3.32 6.78 -8.44
N PRO A 36 2.62 6.99 -9.57
CA PRO A 36 1.95 5.91 -10.30
C PRO A 36 2.92 4.80 -10.72
N THR A 37 2.45 3.56 -10.75
CA THR A 37 3.24 2.36 -11.08
C THR A 37 3.97 2.53 -12.41
N THR A 38 3.29 3.04 -13.44
CA THR A 38 3.86 3.23 -14.78
C THR A 38 4.97 4.30 -14.85
N VAL A 39 5.03 5.21 -13.88
CA VAL A 39 6.09 6.23 -13.76
C VAL A 39 7.19 5.73 -12.82
N LEU A 40 6.82 5.09 -11.71
CA LEU A 40 7.75 4.64 -10.68
C LEU A 40 8.70 3.56 -11.19
N ILE A 41 8.14 2.52 -11.83
CA ILE A 41 8.92 1.34 -12.22
C ILE A 41 10.08 1.71 -13.16
N PRO A 42 9.87 2.36 -14.33
CA PRO A 42 10.98 2.70 -15.21
C PRO A 42 11.97 3.66 -14.55
N ALA A 43 11.52 4.61 -13.72
CA ALA A 43 12.41 5.52 -13.02
C ALA A 43 13.33 4.77 -12.02
N VAL A 44 12.81 3.76 -11.31
CA VAL A 44 13.62 2.92 -10.41
C VAL A 44 14.57 2.03 -11.21
N VAL A 45 14.10 1.41 -12.29
CA VAL A 45 14.92 0.57 -13.19
C VAL A 45 16.11 1.36 -13.73
N ASP A 46 15.90 2.58 -14.20
CA ASP A 46 16.99 3.44 -14.70
C ASP A 46 18.01 3.79 -13.62
N LEU A 47 17.56 4.03 -12.38
CA LEU A 47 18.45 4.36 -11.25
C LEU A 47 19.31 3.20 -10.78
N VAL A 48 18.84 1.95 -10.92
CA VAL A 48 19.61 0.75 -10.54
C VAL A 48 20.45 0.18 -11.70
N LYS A 49 20.28 0.69 -12.91
CA LYS A 49 21.02 0.23 -14.08
C LYS A 49 22.53 0.26 -13.85
N GLY A 50 23.18 -0.87 -14.05
CA GLY A 50 24.63 -1.01 -13.84
C GLY A 50 25.07 -1.03 -12.36
N LYS A 51 24.13 -1.09 -11.41
CA LYS A 51 24.43 -1.28 -9.99
C LYS A 51 24.42 -2.78 -9.66
N THR A 52 25.38 -3.17 -8.83
CA THR A 52 25.53 -4.56 -8.37
C THR A 52 25.31 -4.64 -6.86
N SER A 53 24.72 -5.75 -6.43
CA SER A 53 24.59 -6.07 -5.02
C SER A 53 25.95 -6.36 -4.40
N PRO A 54 26.31 -5.74 -3.27
CA PRO A 54 27.56 -6.04 -2.60
C PRO A 54 27.58 -7.45 -1.97
N MET A 55 26.42 -8.05 -1.72
CA MET A 55 26.31 -9.41 -1.17
C MET A 55 26.49 -10.50 -2.23
N THR A 56 25.90 -10.31 -3.39
CA THR A 56 25.85 -11.37 -4.42
C THR A 56 26.74 -11.10 -5.61
N GLY A 57 27.22 -9.87 -5.81
CA GLY A 57 27.93 -9.43 -7.01
C GLY A 57 27.05 -9.39 -8.27
N GLN A 58 25.75 -9.71 -8.15
CA GLN A 58 24.79 -9.70 -9.25
C GLN A 58 24.11 -8.33 -9.39
N PRO A 59 23.53 -8.01 -10.56
CA PRO A 59 22.76 -6.78 -10.73
C PRO A 59 21.65 -6.65 -9.70
N VAL A 60 21.45 -5.44 -9.18
CA VAL A 60 20.30 -5.13 -8.30
C VAL A 60 19.01 -5.32 -9.09
N GLN A 61 18.06 -6.07 -8.52
CA GLN A 61 16.80 -6.41 -9.18
C GLN A 61 15.69 -5.46 -8.76
N VAL A 62 14.75 -5.19 -9.69
CA VAL A 62 13.54 -4.41 -9.41
C VAL A 62 12.33 -5.32 -9.47
N VAL A 63 11.57 -5.36 -8.39
CA VAL A 63 10.26 -6.01 -8.31
C VAL A 63 9.20 -4.94 -8.39
N ALA A 64 8.27 -5.05 -9.33
CA ALA A 64 7.15 -4.14 -9.47
C ALA A 64 5.99 -4.53 -8.55
N ALA A 65 5.39 -3.56 -7.87
CA ALA A 65 4.21 -3.74 -7.03
C ALA A 65 3.23 -2.57 -7.16
N GLY A 66 1.99 -2.80 -6.77
CA GLY A 66 0.92 -1.80 -6.84
C GLY A 66 0.17 -1.84 -8.17
N GLY A 67 -1.14 -2.10 -8.12
CA GLY A 67 -2.01 -2.18 -9.30
C GLY A 67 -1.79 -3.40 -10.19
N ILE A 68 -1.01 -4.39 -9.76
CA ILE A 68 -0.72 -5.59 -10.54
C ILE A 68 -1.61 -6.74 -10.05
N PHE A 69 -2.51 -7.23 -10.91
CA PHE A 69 -3.52 -8.19 -10.50
C PHE A 69 -3.91 -9.23 -11.56
N ASN A 70 -3.49 -9.07 -12.82
CA ASN A 70 -3.77 -10.00 -13.91
C ASN A 70 -2.58 -10.12 -14.88
N GLY A 71 -2.68 -11.00 -15.87
CA GLY A 71 -1.62 -11.23 -16.84
C GLY A 71 -1.22 -9.99 -17.64
N GLN A 72 -2.17 -9.10 -17.95
CA GLN A 72 -1.88 -7.85 -18.68
C GLN A 72 -1.02 -6.91 -17.83
N THR A 73 -1.35 -6.72 -16.56
CA THR A 73 -0.57 -5.87 -15.65
C THR A 73 0.79 -6.47 -15.30
N VAL A 74 0.89 -7.81 -15.24
CA VAL A 74 2.19 -8.50 -15.14
C VAL A 74 3.05 -8.24 -16.37
N ALA A 75 2.49 -8.44 -17.57
CA ALA A 75 3.21 -8.17 -18.83
C ALA A 75 3.67 -6.71 -18.94
N ALA A 76 2.80 -5.76 -18.58
CA ALA A 76 3.15 -4.35 -18.54
C ALA A 76 4.31 -4.05 -17.57
N ALA A 77 4.28 -4.62 -16.36
CA ALA A 77 5.36 -4.43 -15.38
C ALA A 77 6.72 -4.96 -15.89
N LEU A 78 6.74 -6.11 -16.56
CA LEU A 78 7.95 -6.67 -17.16
C LEU A 78 8.43 -5.81 -18.34
N MET A 79 7.53 -5.28 -19.16
CA MET A 79 7.87 -4.36 -20.25
C MET A 79 8.41 -3.01 -19.75
N LEU A 80 8.01 -2.58 -18.56
CA LEU A 80 8.57 -1.40 -17.88
C LEU A 80 9.96 -1.67 -17.28
N GLY A 81 10.48 -2.88 -17.41
CA GLY A 81 11.84 -3.28 -17.01
C GLY A 81 11.94 -3.94 -15.63
N ALA A 82 10.83 -4.28 -14.98
CA ALA A 82 10.88 -5.04 -13.74
C ALA A 82 11.36 -6.48 -14.00
N SER A 83 12.13 -7.04 -13.05
CA SER A 83 12.60 -8.43 -13.11
C SER A 83 11.54 -9.42 -12.61
N ALA A 84 10.63 -8.96 -11.76
CA ALA A 84 9.52 -9.74 -11.20
C ALA A 84 8.40 -8.80 -10.73
N VAL A 85 7.29 -9.39 -10.28
CA VAL A 85 6.13 -8.66 -9.74
C VAL A 85 5.79 -9.13 -8.33
N TRP A 86 5.22 -8.23 -7.54
CA TRP A 86 4.63 -8.51 -6.23
C TRP A 86 3.13 -8.23 -6.30
N VAL A 87 2.33 -9.28 -6.22
CA VAL A 87 0.87 -9.21 -6.24
C VAL A 87 0.36 -9.40 -4.81
N GLY A 88 -0.36 -8.42 -4.30
CA GLY A 88 -0.87 -8.42 -2.92
C GLY A 88 -2.36 -8.73 -2.85
N THR A 89 -3.19 -7.77 -3.18
CA THR A 89 -4.63 -7.75 -2.91
C THR A 89 -5.38 -8.97 -3.48
N ARG A 90 -5.00 -9.44 -4.67
CA ARG A 90 -5.63 -10.63 -5.26
C ARG A 90 -5.51 -11.87 -4.38
N PHE A 91 -4.39 -12.03 -3.69
CA PHE A 91 -4.16 -13.17 -2.81
C PHE A 91 -4.88 -13.07 -1.45
N ILE A 92 -5.45 -11.91 -1.10
CA ILE A 92 -6.30 -11.77 0.10
C ILE A 92 -7.55 -12.66 -0.01
N LEU A 93 -8.02 -12.91 -1.24
CA LEU A 93 -9.23 -13.70 -1.50
C LEU A 93 -8.98 -15.21 -1.60
N THR A 94 -7.74 -15.66 -1.45
CA THR A 94 -7.42 -17.10 -1.46
C THR A 94 -7.76 -17.75 -0.14
N ASP A 95 -7.98 -19.07 -0.17
CA ASP A 95 -8.28 -19.86 1.03
C ASP A 95 -7.11 -19.88 2.03
N GLU A 96 -5.87 -19.76 1.54
CA GLU A 96 -4.66 -19.73 2.35
C GLU A 96 -4.42 -18.38 3.02
N ALA A 97 -5.09 -17.32 2.59
CA ALA A 97 -4.98 -16.02 3.23
C ALA A 97 -5.62 -16.07 4.62
N GLY A 98 -4.86 -15.74 5.65
CA GLY A 98 -5.38 -15.60 7.02
C GLY A 98 -6.26 -14.35 7.22
N ALA A 99 -6.78 -13.74 6.14
CA ALA A 99 -7.60 -12.55 6.19
C ALA A 99 -9.01 -12.87 6.75
N PRO A 100 -9.55 -12.03 7.65
CA PRO A 100 -10.92 -12.18 8.12
C PRO A 100 -11.94 -12.16 6.98
N LYS A 101 -13.03 -12.94 7.12
CA LYS A 101 -14.07 -13.03 6.07
C LYS A 101 -14.68 -11.67 5.70
N ALA A 102 -14.93 -10.81 6.69
CA ALA A 102 -15.45 -9.46 6.43
C ALA A 102 -14.47 -8.63 5.60
N HIS A 103 -13.16 -8.84 5.80
CA HIS A 103 -12.16 -8.18 4.98
C HIS A 103 -12.11 -8.73 3.56
N GLN A 104 -12.13 -10.05 3.39
CA GLN A 104 -12.21 -10.67 2.08
C GLN A 104 -13.44 -10.16 1.32
N GLU A 105 -14.59 -10.05 2.00
CA GLU A 105 -15.82 -9.50 1.42
C GLU A 105 -15.69 -8.02 1.05
N ALA A 106 -15.06 -7.21 1.90
CA ALA A 106 -14.78 -5.81 1.59
C ALA A 106 -13.89 -5.65 0.35
N VAL A 107 -12.89 -6.51 0.18
CA VAL A 107 -12.04 -6.53 -1.02
C VAL A 107 -12.84 -6.98 -2.25
N ARG A 108 -13.63 -8.06 -2.11
CA ARG A 108 -14.40 -8.66 -3.21
C ARG A 108 -15.45 -7.71 -3.80
N THR A 109 -16.06 -6.89 -2.94
CA THR A 109 -17.16 -5.98 -3.31
C THR A 109 -16.73 -4.55 -3.60
N ALA A 110 -15.42 -4.24 -3.49
CA ALA A 110 -14.92 -2.88 -3.74
C ALA A 110 -14.96 -2.54 -5.22
N GLY A 111 -15.58 -1.41 -5.56
CA GLY A 111 -15.55 -0.80 -6.87
C GLY A 111 -14.37 0.17 -7.06
N HIS A 112 -14.26 0.76 -8.25
CA HIS A 112 -13.17 1.67 -8.61
C HIS A 112 -13.15 2.94 -7.76
N ASP A 113 -14.32 3.43 -7.35
CA ASP A 113 -14.49 4.68 -6.60
C ASP A 113 -14.49 4.47 -5.07
N ASP A 114 -14.42 3.21 -4.62
CA ASP A 114 -14.50 2.88 -3.19
C ASP A 114 -13.17 3.03 -2.44
N ASN A 115 -12.13 3.52 -3.09
CA ASN A 115 -10.82 3.63 -2.45
C ASN A 115 -10.47 5.05 -2.07
N VAL A 116 -9.90 5.19 -0.90
CA VAL A 116 -9.32 6.44 -0.42
C VAL A 116 -7.89 6.21 0.06
N ARG A 117 -7.06 7.23 -0.06
CA ARG A 117 -5.74 7.25 0.53
C ARG A 117 -5.78 8.15 1.76
N THR A 118 -5.51 7.58 2.92
CA THR A 118 -5.61 8.23 4.22
C THR A 118 -4.36 8.03 5.06
N VAL A 119 -4.19 8.84 6.10
CA VAL A 119 -3.13 8.70 7.12
C VAL A 119 -3.68 8.36 8.51
N ILE A 120 -5.00 8.27 8.65
CA ILE A 120 -5.66 8.22 9.95
C ILE A 120 -5.30 6.97 10.78
N PHE A 121 -4.91 5.86 10.14
CA PHE A 121 -4.65 4.59 10.81
C PHE A 121 -3.22 4.42 11.32
N THR A 122 -2.24 5.07 10.69
CA THR A 122 -0.82 4.85 11.01
C THR A 122 0.03 6.11 10.98
N GLY A 123 -0.55 7.26 10.72
CA GLY A 123 0.18 8.49 10.44
C GLY A 123 0.96 8.46 9.11
N ARG A 124 0.87 7.36 8.34
CA ARG A 124 1.51 7.20 7.03
C ARG A 124 0.44 6.95 5.96
N PRO A 125 0.65 7.49 4.73
CA PRO A 125 -0.30 7.27 3.66
C PRO A 125 -0.52 5.80 3.36
N LEU A 126 -1.77 5.37 3.38
CA LEU A 126 -2.18 4.05 2.93
C LEU A 126 -3.49 4.13 2.15
N ARG A 127 -3.65 3.21 1.20
CA ARG A 127 -4.87 3.07 0.40
C ARG A 127 -5.74 1.99 1.02
N VAL A 128 -6.99 2.36 1.31
CA VAL A 128 -7.99 1.49 1.92
C VAL A 128 -9.33 1.64 1.23
N ARG A 129 -10.24 0.68 1.45
CA ARG A 129 -11.64 0.87 1.09
C ARG A 129 -12.24 1.95 1.99
N ASN A 130 -12.94 2.90 1.37
CA ASN A 130 -13.62 3.97 2.08
C ASN A 130 -14.85 3.42 2.83
N ASN A 131 -15.16 4.04 3.95
CA ASN A 131 -16.39 3.84 4.71
C ASN A 131 -16.81 5.15 5.36
N ALA A 132 -17.93 5.17 6.07
CA ALA A 132 -18.47 6.38 6.69
C ALA A 132 -17.52 7.02 7.71
N TYR A 133 -16.77 6.21 8.46
CA TYR A 133 -15.79 6.70 9.43
C TYR A 133 -14.61 7.39 8.76
N ILE A 134 -14.03 6.77 7.73
CA ILE A 134 -12.90 7.33 6.98
C ILE A 134 -13.35 8.59 6.24
N ALA A 135 -14.52 8.56 5.60
CA ALA A 135 -15.10 9.72 4.92
C ALA A 135 -15.28 10.90 5.89
N ASN A 136 -15.79 10.65 7.10
CA ASN A 136 -15.93 11.69 8.12
C ASN A 136 -14.58 12.32 8.50
N TRP A 137 -13.53 11.54 8.65
CA TRP A 137 -12.19 12.07 8.92
C TRP A 137 -11.65 12.92 7.77
N GLU A 138 -11.75 12.43 6.53
CA GLU A 138 -11.17 13.09 5.36
C GLU A 138 -11.97 14.35 4.96
N GLU A 139 -13.30 14.33 5.08
CA GLU A 139 -14.17 15.43 4.65
C GLU A 139 -14.39 16.48 5.74
N ASN A 140 -14.59 16.06 7.00
CA ASN A 140 -15.01 16.95 8.08
C ASN A 140 -13.90 17.26 9.10
N ARG A 141 -12.89 16.37 9.24
CA ARG A 141 -11.85 16.48 10.26
C ARG A 141 -10.43 16.62 9.67
N ALA A 142 -10.28 17.03 8.40
CA ALA A 142 -9.00 17.16 7.73
C ALA A 142 -7.98 18.07 8.44
N ALA A 143 -8.45 19.13 9.11
CA ALA A 143 -7.60 20.01 9.92
C ALA A 143 -7.07 19.29 11.16
N GLU A 144 -7.90 18.47 11.79
CA GLU A 144 -7.56 17.69 12.98
C GLU A 144 -6.57 16.55 12.64
N ILE A 145 -6.71 15.91 11.47
CA ILE A 145 -5.70 14.97 10.96
C ILE A 145 -4.32 15.62 10.96
N LYS A 146 -4.21 16.84 10.41
CA LYS A 146 -2.93 17.57 10.36
C LYS A 146 -2.39 17.91 11.74
N GLU A 147 -3.26 18.33 12.64
CA GLU A 147 -2.88 18.70 14.00
C GLU A 147 -2.35 17.48 14.77
N LEU A 148 -3.08 16.36 14.74
CA LEU A 148 -2.72 15.12 15.43
C LEU A 148 -1.43 14.53 14.86
N THR A 149 -1.34 14.39 13.54
CA THR A 149 -0.16 13.81 12.89
C THR A 149 1.10 14.67 13.08
N ASN A 150 0.98 16.01 13.14
CA ASN A 150 2.09 16.89 13.47
C ASN A 150 2.59 16.72 14.92
N LYS A 151 1.71 16.30 15.82
CA LYS A 151 2.05 15.95 17.21
C LYS A 151 2.56 14.50 17.34
N GLY A 152 2.59 13.72 16.25
CA GLY A 152 2.93 12.31 16.26
C GLY A 152 1.82 11.41 16.82
N VAL A 153 0.59 11.93 16.92
CA VAL A 153 -0.60 11.20 17.39
C VAL A 153 -1.31 10.61 16.18
N ILE A 154 -1.69 9.34 16.27
CA ILE A 154 -2.44 8.65 15.22
C ILE A 154 -3.95 8.95 15.41
N PRO A 155 -4.65 9.51 14.39
CA PRO A 155 -6.05 9.93 14.54
C PRO A 155 -6.99 8.84 15.07
N VAL A 156 -6.87 7.60 14.58
CA VAL A 156 -7.72 6.50 15.04
C VAL A 156 -7.42 6.13 16.50
N GLU A 157 -6.17 6.17 16.94
CA GLU A 157 -5.80 5.91 18.34
C GLU A 157 -6.35 7.01 19.25
N HIS A 158 -6.32 8.26 18.80
CA HIS A 158 -6.94 9.38 19.52
C HIS A 158 -8.45 9.16 19.71
N ASP A 159 -9.18 8.69 18.68
CA ASP A 159 -10.60 8.38 18.82
C ASP A 159 -10.83 7.21 19.80
N PHE A 160 -10.00 6.16 19.77
CA PHE A 160 -10.08 5.07 20.75
C PHE A 160 -9.89 5.53 22.19
N GLU A 161 -8.99 6.47 22.42
CA GLU A 161 -8.74 7.04 23.75
C GLU A 161 -9.87 7.97 24.23
N THR A 162 -10.49 8.72 23.29
CA THR A 162 -11.48 9.76 23.63
C THR A 162 -12.92 9.27 23.60
N LEU A 163 -13.28 8.36 22.69
CA LEU A 163 -14.65 7.85 22.50
C LEU A 163 -14.88 6.49 23.17
N GLY A 164 -13.81 5.75 23.47
CA GLY A 164 -13.92 4.48 24.18
C GLY A 164 -14.83 3.47 23.47
N ASP A 165 -15.91 3.05 24.15
CA ASP A 165 -16.84 2.05 23.62
C ASP A 165 -17.85 2.59 22.58
N ASP A 166 -17.93 3.91 22.40
CA ASP A 166 -18.81 4.54 21.40
C ASP A 166 -18.25 4.50 19.97
N ILE A 167 -17.07 3.91 19.77
CA ILE A 167 -16.50 3.68 18.44
C ILE A 167 -17.25 2.56 17.74
N ASP A 168 -17.66 2.84 16.47
CA ASP A 168 -18.30 1.90 15.57
C ASP A 168 -17.51 0.59 15.46
N ASP A 169 -18.20 -0.55 15.56
CA ASP A 169 -17.61 -1.89 15.47
C ASP A 169 -16.87 -2.11 14.12
N GLU A 170 -17.30 -1.43 13.05
CA GLU A 170 -16.62 -1.47 11.75
C GLU A 170 -15.20 -0.90 11.84
N VAL A 171 -14.99 0.13 12.65
CA VAL A 171 -13.68 0.75 12.91
C VAL A 171 -12.81 -0.16 13.76
N ARG A 172 -13.38 -0.77 14.81
CA ARG A 172 -12.69 -1.75 15.67
C ARG A 172 -12.24 -2.95 14.87
N PHE A 173 -13.02 -3.36 13.86
CA PHE A 173 -12.71 -4.48 12.99
C PHE A 173 -11.58 -4.17 12.00
N GLN A 174 -11.51 -2.94 11.49
CA GLN A 174 -10.45 -2.50 10.58
C GLN A 174 -9.13 -2.18 11.29
N HIS A 175 -9.15 -1.99 12.61
CA HIS A 175 -7.98 -1.71 13.45
C HIS A 175 -7.88 -2.64 14.67
N PRO A 176 -7.74 -3.95 14.51
CA PRO A 176 -7.43 -4.81 15.64
C PRO A 176 -6.00 -4.49 16.12
N PRO A 177 -5.76 -4.48 17.44
CA PRO A 177 -4.51 -4.04 18.06
C PRO A 177 -3.24 -4.83 17.66
N ASN A 178 -3.38 -5.86 16.81
CA ASN A 178 -2.28 -6.75 16.39
C ASN A 178 -2.32 -7.13 14.90
N PHE A 179 -2.99 -6.37 14.02
CA PHE A 179 -3.16 -6.80 12.63
C PHE A 179 -2.37 -5.97 11.62
N CYS A 180 -1.69 -6.66 10.72
CA CYS A 180 -1.04 -6.12 9.55
C CYS A 180 -2.10 -5.53 8.59
N PHE A 181 -1.96 -4.24 8.27
CA PHE A 181 -2.93 -3.46 7.50
C PHE A 181 -3.30 -4.09 6.15
N LEU A 182 -4.57 -3.99 5.89
CA LEU A 182 -5.31 -4.42 4.74
C LEU A 182 -4.89 -3.72 3.43
N MET A 183 -4.37 -4.46 2.48
CA MET A 183 -4.02 -3.97 1.15
C MET A 183 -5.23 -4.07 0.20
N LEU A 184 -5.64 -2.97 -0.42
CA LEU A 184 -6.70 -2.95 -1.40
C LEU A 184 -6.20 -2.49 -2.78
N THR A 185 -6.28 -3.35 -3.77
CA THR A 185 -6.24 -3.01 -5.20
C THR A 185 -7.55 -3.51 -5.83
N ILE A 186 -8.17 -2.69 -6.67
CA ILE A 186 -9.47 -2.98 -7.28
C ILE A 186 -9.31 -4.01 -8.38
N PHE A 187 -10.28 -4.93 -8.46
CA PHE A 187 -10.49 -5.77 -9.63
C PHE A 187 -11.78 -5.32 -10.33
N PRO A 188 -11.76 -5.07 -11.64
CA PRO A 188 -13.02 -5.05 -12.38
C PRO A 188 -13.66 -6.43 -12.29
N ASP A 189 -14.97 -6.47 -12.06
CA ASP A 189 -15.73 -7.70 -12.23
C ASP A 189 -15.49 -8.21 -13.65
N ASP A 190 -14.84 -9.35 -13.77
CA ASP A 190 -14.84 -10.13 -15.00
C ASP A 190 -16.26 -10.73 -15.11
N GLY A 191 -17.16 -10.00 -15.85
CA GLY A 191 -18.53 -10.42 -16.17
C GLY A 191 -18.57 -11.71 -17.01
#